data_93d741fa689991c48f761bc849024232
#
_entry.id   93d741fa689991c48f761bc849024232
#
_cell.length_a   1.000
_cell.length_b   1.000
_cell.length_c   1.000
_cell.angle_alpha   90.00
_cell.angle_beta   90.00
_cell.angle_gamma   90.00
#
_symmetry.space_group_name_H-M   'P 1'
#
loop_
_entity.id
_entity.type
_entity.pdbx_description
1 polymer ?
#
loop_
_entity_poly.entity_id
_entity_poly.type
_entity_poly.pdbx_seq_one_letter_code
_entity_poly.pdbx_strand_id
1 'polypeptide(L)'
;MNQILNSIIKESNYKLTQFSQEAIDSVERNIEIRQGKKGNDVVYVNCFVRNKFVKLTPEELIRQLYIYKLTTEYGYPVERMELESVITFGREKKRADIVIYNKDHVTAPEIIVELKKPKLKDGKEQLKSYCNATGAIIGVWTNGDQISYYHRKDPNYFEDIPNIPRENQKLKDILTERWTIDDLIRKDKLINERKSLKGLIEEMEDEVLANAGVDVFEEVFKLIFTKLFDEMESGNNKRRTLEFRNYGDTDEDLKANIQVLFDKAKHKWSGVFNEDEKITLTASHLAVCVASLQDVKLFNSNLDVVDDAFEYLMSKSQKGEKGQYFTPRYVIDMCVKMLNPKEDEYMIDTAAGSCGFPVHTMFHVWKQILDRLGIKQSHLFSSEKKPPECEEYVREHVFAIDFDTKAVRVARTLNLIAGDGRTNVMHLNTLDYDRWDDFTKDEDWEDIYHDGWKGLRALRKTRNQNRDFKFDILMANPPFAGDIKESRIISKYELGKNSKGKYQNKVGRDILFIEVANLEHLLSREGLYK
;
A
#
# COMPACT_ATOMS: atom_id res chain seq x y z
N MET A 1 9.70 30.56 11.83
CA MET A 1 10.77 30.32 10.85
C MET A 1 11.20 31.65 10.27
N ASN A 2 12.47 32.02 10.43
CA ASN A 2 13.01 33.32 10.04
C ASN A 2 12.94 33.49 8.50
N GLN A 3 12.81 34.71 8.00
CA GLN A 3 12.80 35.02 6.56
C GLN A 3 14.01 34.42 5.80
N ILE A 4 15.15 34.27 6.47
CA ILE A 4 16.38 33.75 5.92
C ILE A 4 16.27 32.25 5.57
N LEU A 5 15.81 31.41 6.50
CA LEU A 5 15.61 29.98 6.22
C LEU A 5 14.53 29.75 5.16
N ASN A 6 13.46 30.53 5.20
CA ASN A 6 12.42 30.49 4.17
C ASN A 6 12.96 30.81 2.78
N SER A 7 13.92 31.76 2.64
CA SER A 7 14.53 32.08 1.34
C SER A 7 15.41 30.92 0.82
N ILE A 8 16.18 30.29 1.70
CA ILE A 8 17.04 29.14 1.36
C ILE A 8 16.20 27.95 0.90
N ILE A 9 15.05 27.70 1.56
CA ILE A 9 14.19 26.55 1.25
C ILE A 9 13.34 26.80 0.01
N LYS A 10 12.84 28.02 -0.21
CA LYS A 10 12.00 28.37 -1.37
C LYS A 10 12.67 28.05 -2.71
N GLU A 11 13.98 28.19 -2.80
CA GLU A 11 14.73 27.90 -4.03
C GLU A 11 15.05 26.41 -4.21
N SER A 12 14.89 25.57 -3.18
CA SER A 12 15.39 24.18 -3.16
C SER A 12 14.34 23.09 -3.19
N ASN A 13 13.06 23.42 -2.97
CA ASN A 13 11.97 22.44 -2.75
C ASN A 13 12.17 21.50 -1.53
N TYR A 14 13.09 21.82 -0.62
CA TYR A 14 13.24 21.06 0.62
C TYR A 14 12.06 21.31 1.57
N LYS A 15 11.57 20.26 2.20
CA LYS A 15 10.58 20.32 3.28
C LYS A 15 11.27 19.94 4.59
N LEU A 16 10.90 20.61 5.67
CA LEU A 16 11.47 20.40 7.00
C LEU A 16 10.56 19.59 7.93
N THR A 17 9.67 18.80 7.36
CA THR A 17 8.62 18.11 8.10
C THR A 17 9.12 17.00 9.03
N GLN A 18 10.36 16.54 8.82
CA GLN A 18 11.03 15.56 9.68
C GLN A 18 11.67 16.17 10.94
N PHE A 19 11.61 17.48 11.09
CA PHE A 19 12.29 18.20 12.17
C PHE A 19 11.32 18.99 13.04
N SER A 20 11.58 19.00 14.34
CA SER A 20 10.82 19.80 15.31
C SER A 20 11.09 21.30 15.12
N GLN A 21 10.16 22.14 15.60
CA GLN A 21 10.36 23.59 15.60
C GLN A 21 11.59 23.98 16.44
N GLU A 22 11.85 23.26 17.53
CA GLU A 22 13.02 23.48 18.38
C GLU A 22 14.34 23.23 17.65
N ALA A 23 14.40 22.20 16.81
CA ALA A 23 15.57 21.94 15.96
C ALA A 23 15.79 23.08 14.97
N ILE A 24 14.72 23.58 14.33
CA ILE A 24 14.78 24.71 13.39
C ILE A 24 15.28 25.96 14.11
N ASP A 25 14.71 26.30 15.26
CA ASP A 25 15.08 27.47 16.05
C ASP A 25 16.54 27.38 16.55
N SER A 26 17.01 26.17 16.83
CA SER A 26 18.41 25.94 17.23
C SER A 26 19.38 26.24 16.09
N VAL A 27 19.08 25.79 14.87
CA VAL A 27 19.90 26.11 13.70
C VAL A 27 19.83 27.62 13.40
N GLU A 28 18.65 28.25 13.49
CA GLU A 28 18.47 29.69 13.26
C GLU A 28 19.34 30.55 14.18
N ARG A 29 19.48 30.19 15.44
CA ARG A 29 20.34 30.89 16.42
C ARG A 29 21.83 30.83 16.09
N ASN A 30 22.24 29.86 15.29
CA ASN A 30 23.63 29.62 14.89
C ASN A 30 23.97 30.16 13.49
N ILE A 31 23.10 31.00 12.91
CA ILE A 31 23.30 31.61 11.58
C ILE A 31 24.03 32.94 11.71
N GLU A 32 24.94 33.19 10.78
CA GLU A 32 25.63 34.47 10.59
C GLU A 32 25.56 34.90 9.12
N ILE A 33 25.29 36.17 8.87
CA ILE A 33 25.29 36.73 7.51
C ILE A 33 26.60 37.48 7.32
N ARG A 34 27.30 37.18 6.23
CA ARG A 34 28.55 37.84 5.84
C ARG A 34 28.45 38.39 4.42
N GLN A 35 29.04 39.54 4.19
CA GLN A 35 29.16 40.09 2.85
C GLN A 35 30.10 39.26 1.99
N GLY A 36 29.62 38.78 0.86
CA GLY A 36 30.39 38.03 -0.12
C GLY A 36 31.24 38.95 -1.00
N LYS A 37 32.24 38.35 -1.71
CA LYS A 37 33.16 39.08 -2.60
C LYS A 37 32.53 39.90 -3.72
N LYS A 38 31.24 39.69 -4.01
CA LYS A 38 30.46 40.40 -5.04
C LYS A 38 29.36 41.33 -4.44
N GLY A 39 29.46 41.67 -3.15
CA GLY A 39 28.50 42.52 -2.47
C GLY A 39 27.17 41.84 -2.10
N ASN A 40 27.03 40.55 -2.36
CA ASN A 40 25.84 39.78 -2.01
C ASN A 40 25.97 39.23 -0.58
N ASP A 41 24.89 39.16 0.16
CA ASP A 41 24.85 38.51 1.45
C ASP A 41 24.98 36.99 1.30
N VAL A 42 25.90 36.40 2.04
CA VAL A 42 26.10 34.95 2.11
C VAL A 42 25.81 34.48 3.53
N VAL A 43 24.95 33.49 3.63
CA VAL A 43 24.50 32.95 4.91
C VAL A 43 25.44 31.82 5.32
N TYR A 44 25.90 31.84 6.54
CA TYR A 44 26.72 30.82 7.17
C TYR A 44 26.03 30.27 8.41
N VAL A 45 26.32 29.02 8.76
CA VAL A 45 25.91 28.39 10.00
C VAL A 45 27.14 27.85 10.74
N ASN A 46 27.16 27.98 12.05
CA ASN A 46 28.18 27.33 12.86
C ASN A 46 27.87 25.82 12.91
N CYS A 47 28.73 25.01 12.32
CA CYS A 47 28.55 23.57 12.25
C CYS A 47 28.70 22.92 13.63
N PHE A 48 27.71 22.19 14.09
CA PHE A 48 27.68 21.55 15.41
C PHE A 48 28.82 20.55 15.64
N VAL A 49 29.27 19.86 14.58
CA VAL A 49 30.35 18.86 14.66
C VAL A 49 31.73 19.49 14.46
N ARG A 50 31.85 20.37 13.44
CA ARG A 50 33.17 20.96 13.06
C ARG A 50 33.54 22.19 13.87
N ASN A 51 32.62 22.73 14.65
CA ASN A 51 32.76 23.97 15.42
C ASN A 51 33.35 25.13 14.60
N LYS A 52 32.91 25.27 13.35
CA LYS A 52 33.31 26.35 12.44
C LYS A 52 32.15 26.77 11.54
N PHE A 53 32.19 28.01 11.08
CA PHE A 53 31.21 28.53 10.15
C PHE A 53 31.39 27.90 8.76
N VAL A 54 30.33 27.30 8.25
CA VAL A 54 30.21 26.76 6.90
C VAL A 54 29.10 27.48 6.15
N LYS A 55 29.20 27.55 4.82
CA LYS A 55 28.16 28.18 4.01
C LYS A 55 26.86 27.37 4.14
N LEU A 56 25.77 28.06 4.47
CA LEU A 56 24.46 27.44 4.62
C LEU A 56 23.82 27.23 3.24
N THR A 57 23.93 26.03 2.75
CA THR A 57 23.20 25.51 1.57
C THR A 57 21.97 24.75 2.03
N PRO A 58 20.98 24.47 1.16
CA PRO A 58 19.83 23.63 1.52
C PRO A 58 20.24 22.26 2.09
N GLU A 59 21.26 21.62 1.53
CA GLU A 59 21.78 20.34 2.00
C GLU A 59 22.46 20.45 3.36
N GLU A 60 23.25 21.52 3.57
CA GLU A 60 23.89 21.79 4.86
C GLU A 60 22.84 22.10 5.95
N LEU A 61 21.73 22.76 5.60
CA LEU A 61 20.62 22.97 6.52
C LEU A 61 20.04 21.63 7.01
N ILE A 62 19.75 20.71 6.08
CA ILE A 62 19.26 19.39 6.46
C ILE A 62 20.29 18.64 7.28
N ARG A 63 21.57 18.76 6.95
CA ARG A 63 22.67 18.15 7.71
C ARG A 63 22.70 18.66 9.16
N GLN A 64 22.63 19.95 9.37
CA GLN A 64 22.67 20.53 10.72
C GLN A 64 21.41 20.18 11.53
N LEU A 65 20.23 20.18 10.89
CA LEU A 65 18.98 19.74 11.53
C LEU A 65 19.04 18.26 11.93
N TYR A 66 19.62 17.42 11.09
CA TYR A 66 19.75 15.99 11.40
C TYR A 66 20.79 15.73 12.48
N ILE A 67 21.91 16.46 12.50
CA ILE A 67 22.90 16.41 13.59
C ILE A 67 22.24 16.80 14.91
N TYR A 68 21.44 17.90 14.92
CA TYR A 68 20.68 18.29 16.11
C TYR A 68 19.76 17.15 16.59
N LYS A 69 19.05 16.52 15.68
CA LYS A 69 18.19 15.36 15.99
C LYS A 69 19.00 14.19 16.57
N LEU A 70 20.15 13.87 15.97
CA LEU A 70 21.04 12.81 16.45
C LEU A 70 21.54 13.08 17.88
N THR A 71 21.85 14.33 18.21
CA THR A 71 22.36 14.69 19.54
C THR A 71 21.27 14.78 20.58
N THR A 72 20.12 15.38 20.26
CA THR A 72 19.06 15.66 21.26
C THR A 72 18.06 14.52 21.43
N GLU A 73 17.64 13.88 20.33
CA GLU A 73 16.64 12.80 20.40
C GLU A 73 17.28 11.43 20.60
N TYR A 74 18.43 11.17 19.95
CA TYR A 74 19.13 9.88 20.01
C TYR A 74 20.30 9.85 21.00
N GLY A 75 20.81 11.01 21.42
CA GLY A 75 21.86 11.10 22.43
C GLY A 75 23.29 10.86 21.93
N TYR A 76 23.50 10.78 20.60
CA TYR A 76 24.84 10.58 20.06
C TYR A 76 25.73 11.82 20.25
N PRO A 77 26.90 11.70 20.91
CA PRO A 77 27.79 12.82 21.08
C PRO A 77 28.45 13.21 19.74
N VAL A 78 28.66 14.51 19.54
CA VAL A 78 29.25 15.04 18.29
C VAL A 78 30.67 14.55 18.04
N GLU A 79 31.38 14.17 19.08
CA GLU A 79 32.74 13.62 19.04
C GLU A 79 32.82 12.25 18.33
N ARG A 80 31.68 11.56 18.23
CA ARG A 80 31.56 10.30 17.49
C ARG A 80 31.14 10.51 16.03
N MET A 81 30.94 11.74 15.59
CA MET A 81 30.46 12.07 14.26
C MET A 81 31.57 12.61 13.37
N GLU A 82 31.66 12.12 12.16
CA GLU A 82 32.47 12.68 11.08
C GLU A 82 31.58 13.08 9.92
N LEU A 83 31.84 14.28 9.37
CA LEU A 83 31.07 14.81 8.25
C LEU A 83 31.86 14.71 6.96
N GLU A 84 31.20 14.33 5.87
CA GLU A 84 31.81 14.16 4.54
C GLU A 84 32.98 13.19 4.58
N SER A 85 32.86 12.11 5.35
CA SER A 85 33.89 11.08 5.51
C SER A 85 34.13 10.37 4.18
N VAL A 86 35.41 10.19 3.85
CA VAL A 86 35.84 9.60 2.58
C VAL A 86 35.76 8.08 2.66
N ILE A 87 34.88 7.50 1.86
CA ILE A 87 34.75 6.05 1.69
C ILE A 87 35.41 5.65 0.36
N THR A 88 36.27 4.64 0.42
CA THR A 88 37.05 4.17 -0.74
C THR A 88 36.48 2.88 -1.30
N PHE A 89 36.13 2.88 -2.59
CA PHE A 89 35.66 1.73 -3.36
C PHE A 89 36.69 1.36 -4.43
N GLY A 90 37.62 0.52 -4.08
CA GLY A 90 38.75 0.23 -4.99
C GLY A 90 39.51 1.50 -5.36
N ARG A 91 39.33 2.02 -6.59
CA ARG A 91 39.96 3.27 -7.07
C ARG A 91 39.07 4.52 -6.90
N GLU A 92 37.81 4.36 -6.64
CA GLU A 92 36.86 5.48 -6.46
C GLU A 92 36.83 5.93 -5.00
N LYS A 93 36.72 7.24 -4.80
CA LYS A 93 36.51 7.86 -3.49
C LYS A 93 35.20 8.62 -3.52
N LYS A 94 34.31 8.27 -2.64
CA LYS A 94 33.02 8.96 -2.42
C LYS A 94 32.97 9.47 -0.99
N ARG A 95 32.00 10.32 -0.69
CA ARG A 95 31.85 10.91 0.65
C ARG A 95 30.48 10.60 1.21
N ALA A 96 30.44 10.08 2.43
CA ALA A 96 29.21 9.94 3.20
C ALA A 96 28.93 11.23 3.98
N ASP A 97 27.70 11.66 4.03
CA ASP A 97 27.34 12.95 4.65
C ASP A 97 27.62 13.00 6.14
N ILE A 98 27.19 11.98 6.88
CA ILE A 98 27.46 11.85 8.32
C ILE A 98 27.81 10.38 8.60
N VAL A 99 28.90 10.17 9.32
CA VAL A 99 29.29 8.85 9.85
C VAL A 99 29.32 8.93 11.36
N ILE A 100 28.66 8.01 12.03
CA ILE A 100 28.73 7.83 13.48
C ILE A 100 29.54 6.60 13.77
N TYR A 101 30.60 6.76 14.55
CA TYR A 101 31.50 5.68 14.91
C TYR A 101 31.04 4.95 16.17
N ASN A 102 31.39 3.67 16.26
CA ASN A 102 31.07 2.83 17.40
C ASN A 102 31.71 3.35 18.69
N LYS A 103 31.02 3.18 19.81
CA LYS A 103 31.47 3.66 21.12
C LYS A 103 32.74 2.98 21.60
N ASP A 104 32.82 1.67 21.41
CA ASP A 104 33.91 0.84 21.90
C ASP A 104 35.04 0.71 20.87
N HIS A 105 34.69 0.92 19.59
CA HIS A 105 35.62 0.85 18.45
C HIS A 105 35.55 2.15 17.64
N VAL A 106 36.23 3.19 18.11
CA VAL A 106 36.15 4.57 17.59
C VAL A 106 36.58 4.75 16.12
N THR A 107 37.11 3.74 15.48
CA THR A 107 37.46 3.73 14.04
C THR A 107 36.48 2.92 13.19
N ALA A 108 35.54 2.21 13.82
CA ALA A 108 34.55 1.40 13.12
C ALA A 108 33.25 2.21 12.92
N PRO A 109 32.84 2.51 11.68
CA PRO A 109 31.53 3.09 11.40
C PRO A 109 30.39 2.20 11.90
N GLU A 110 29.46 2.78 12.65
CA GLU A 110 28.26 2.10 13.17
C GLU A 110 27.03 2.49 12.38
N ILE A 111 26.87 3.79 12.14
CA ILE A 111 25.74 4.36 11.40
C ILE A 111 26.26 5.28 10.31
N ILE A 112 25.73 5.13 9.10
CA ILE A 112 25.96 6.06 7.99
C ILE A 112 24.65 6.75 7.64
N VAL A 113 24.70 8.09 7.53
CA VAL A 113 23.58 8.91 7.07
C VAL A 113 23.92 9.49 5.71
N GLU A 114 23.00 9.33 4.78
CA GLU A 114 23.06 9.91 3.44
C GLU A 114 21.93 10.91 3.25
N LEU A 115 22.27 12.13 2.88
CA LEU A 115 21.33 13.22 2.66
C LEU A 115 21.15 13.47 1.17
N LYS A 116 19.92 13.63 0.72
CA LYS A 116 19.61 13.86 -0.70
C LYS A 116 18.63 14.99 -0.91
N LYS A 117 18.67 15.54 -2.12
CA LYS A 117 17.68 16.53 -2.57
C LYS A 117 16.31 15.89 -2.77
N PRO A 118 15.19 16.64 -2.52
CA PRO A 118 13.82 16.11 -2.49
C PRO A 118 13.46 15.55 -3.80
N LYS A 119 13.54 14.94 -4.59
CA LYS A 119 13.12 14.31 -5.87
C LYS A 119 14.06 13.21 -6.35
N LEU A 120 15.23 13.07 -5.73
CA LEU A 120 16.12 11.98 -6.07
C LEU A 120 15.77 10.79 -5.19
N LYS A 121 15.27 9.74 -5.79
CA LYS A 121 15.12 8.42 -5.17
C LYS A 121 16.47 7.69 -5.09
N ASP A 122 17.44 8.17 -5.85
CA ASP A 122 18.78 7.62 -5.98
C ASP A 122 19.56 7.76 -4.69
N GLY A 123 20.17 7.32 -4.02
CA GLY A 123 20.94 7.52 -2.79
C GLY A 123 20.79 6.37 -1.83
N LYS A 124 19.73 5.58 -1.92
CA LYS A 124 19.54 4.40 -1.10
C LYS A 124 20.57 3.33 -1.48
N GLU A 125 20.76 3.05 -2.75
CA GLU A 125 21.79 2.13 -3.23
C GLU A 125 23.22 2.63 -2.93
N GLN A 126 23.41 3.95 -3.00
CA GLN A 126 24.67 4.56 -2.60
C GLN A 126 24.93 4.36 -1.10
N LEU A 127 23.93 4.58 -0.25
CA LEU A 127 24.01 4.34 1.19
C LEU A 127 24.31 2.88 1.50
N LYS A 128 23.59 1.94 0.88
CA LYS A 128 23.84 0.50 1.03
C LYS A 128 25.28 0.13 0.65
N SER A 129 25.78 0.68 -0.46
CA SER A 129 27.16 0.50 -0.88
C SER A 129 28.17 1.04 0.16
N TYR A 130 27.85 2.19 0.79
CA TYR A 130 28.70 2.74 1.86
C TYR A 130 28.72 1.83 3.10
N CYS A 131 27.56 1.34 3.53
CA CYS A 131 27.46 0.40 4.64
C CYS A 131 28.25 -0.89 4.36
N ASN A 132 28.16 -1.42 3.15
CA ASN A 132 28.91 -2.62 2.75
C ASN A 132 30.43 -2.38 2.74
N ALA A 133 30.88 -1.25 2.21
CA ALA A 133 32.33 -0.94 2.12
C ALA A 133 32.96 -0.68 3.49
N THR A 134 32.20 -0.14 4.44
CA THR A 134 32.73 0.26 5.76
C THR A 134 32.43 -0.74 6.86
N GLY A 135 31.51 -1.65 6.64
CA GLY A 135 31.02 -2.56 7.68
C GLY A 135 29.95 -1.96 8.60
N ALA A 136 29.48 -0.72 8.35
CA ALA A 136 28.44 -0.11 9.14
C ALA A 136 27.17 -0.98 9.14
N ILE A 137 26.57 -1.16 10.33
CA ILE A 137 25.40 -2.03 10.50
C ILE A 137 24.08 -1.31 10.28
N ILE A 138 24.07 0.01 10.34
CA ILE A 138 22.87 0.83 10.17
C ILE A 138 23.12 1.89 9.10
N GLY A 139 22.15 2.00 8.18
CA GLY A 139 22.09 3.07 7.19
C GLY A 139 20.86 3.95 7.40
N VAL A 140 21.01 5.26 7.27
CA VAL A 140 19.90 6.22 7.29
C VAL A 140 19.93 7.01 5.99
N TRP A 141 18.82 7.02 5.29
CA TRP A 141 18.62 7.87 4.13
C TRP A 141 17.54 8.90 4.43
N THR A 142 17.79 10.17 4.11
CA THR A 142 16.77 11.21 4.22
C THR A 142 16.97 12.33 3.20
N ASN A 143 15.86 12.90 2.74
CA ASN A 143 15.83 14.12 1.94
C ASN A 143 15.15 15.29 2.68
N GLY A 144 15.02 15.20 4.01
CA GLY A 144 14.37 16.20 4.86
C GLY A 144 12.84 16.11 4.93
N ASP A 145 12.20 15.45 3.96
CA ASP A 145 10.75 15.18 3.93
C ASP A 145 10.46 13.70 4.15
N GLN A 146 11.24 12.82 3.52
CA GLN A 146 11.18 11.37 3.69
C GLN A 146 12.41 10.89 4.46
N ILE A 147 12.28 9.80 5.19
CA ILE A 147 13.36 9.13 5.89
C ILE A 147 13.23 7.62 5.74
N SER A 148 14.35 6.91 5.74
CA SER A 148 14.40 5.44 5.74
C SER A 148 15.54 4.99 6.63
N TYR A 149 15.29 3.93 7.37
CA TYR A 149 16.27 3.32 8.26
C TYR A 149 16.48 1.88 7.84
N TYR A 150 17.75 1.46 7.71
CA TYR A 150 18.15 0.14 7.25
C TYR A 150 19.08 -0.52 8.23
N HIS A 151 18.85 -1.79 8.49
CA HIS A 151 19.77 -2.69 9.14
C HIS A 151 20.44 -3.56 8.07
N ARG A 152 21.79 -3.55 8.01
CA ARG A 152 22.54 -4.39 7.11
C ARG A 152 22.66 -5.80 7.68
N LYS A 153 22.02 -6.76 7.05
CA LYS A 153 22.23 -8.20 7.30
C LYS A 153 23.34 -8.72 6.41
N ASP A 154 24.24 -9.49 6.97
CA ASP A 154 25.32 -10.08 6.21
C ASP A 154 24.82 -11.26 5.35
N PRO A 155 25.31 -11.44 4.13
CA PRO A 155 26.33 -10.60 3.47
C PRO A 155 25.78 -9.45 2.62
N ASN A 156 24.51 -9.45 2.18
CA ASN A 156 24.06 -8.52 1.12
C ASN A 156 22.65 -7.97 1.29
N TYR A 157 21.95 -8.26 2.37
CA TYR A 157 20.56 -7.81 2.55
C TYR A 157 20.44 -6.65 3.52
N PHE A 158 19.54 -5.72 3.18
CA PHE A 158 19.17 -4.61 4.03
C PHE A 158 17.71 -4.75 4.43
N GLU A 159 17.46 -4.84 5.73
CA GLU A 159 16.12 -4.85 6.29
C GLU A 159 15.72 -3.45 6.73
N ASP A 160 14.50 -3.06 6.43
CA ASP A 160 13.91 -1.86 7.01
C ASP A 160 13.77 -2.03 8.52
N ILE A 161 14.15 -1.00 9.27
CA ILE A 161 13.94 -0.93 10.71
C ILE A 161 13.11 0.32 11.05
N PRO A 162 12.33 0.31 12.14
CA PRO A 162 11.43 1.41 12.46
C PRO A 162 12.15 2.69 12.85
N ASN A 163 13.38 2.57 13.35
CA ASN A 163 14.21 3.68 13.78
C ASN A 163 15.66 3.24 14.02
N ILE A 164 16.55 4.18 14.30
CA ILE A 164 17.89 3.86 14.83
C ILE A 164 17.86 3.75 16.37
N PRO A 165 18.76 2.95 16.99
CA PRO A 165 18.87 2.91 18.44
C PRO A 165 19.31 4.28 19.01
N ARG A 166 18.93 4.55 20.24
CA ARG A 166 19.58 5.63 21.00
C ARG A 166 20.99 5.20 21.41
N GLU A 167 21.83 6.16 21.79
CA GLU A 167 23.22 5.90 22.17
C GLU A 167 23.35 4.82 23.28
N ASN A 168 22.40 4.77 24.19
CA ASN A 168 22.35 3.81 25.29
C ASN A 168 21.49 2.56 25.00
N GLN A 169 20.98 2.40 23.78
CA GLN A 169 20.19 1.24 23.33
C GLN A 169 20.98 0.38 22.36
N LYS A 170 20.70 -0.90 22.33
CA LYS A 170 21.18 -1.82 21.28
C LYS A 170 20.13 -1.97 20.18
N LEU A 171 20.56 -2.25 18.98
CA LEU A 171 19.64 -2.53 17.86
C LEU A 171 18.64 -3.63 18.23
N LYS A 172 19.07 -4.67 18.96
CA LYS A 172 18.19 -5.74 19.44
C LYS A 172 17.01 -5.21 20.24
N ASP A 173 17.19 -4.17 21.04
CA ASP A 173 16.12 -3.63 21.90
C ASP A 173 14.98 -3.03 21.06
N ILE A 174 15.33 -2.44 19.90
CA ILE A 174 14.34 -1.93 18.93
C ILE A 174 13.65 -3.06 18.19
N LEU A 175 14.40 -4.04 17.72
CA LEU A 175 13.87 -5.17 16.95
C LEU A 175 12.97 -6.08 17.78
N THR A 176 13.19 -6.18 19.10
CA THR A 176 12.39 -7.02 19.99
C THR A 176 11.24 -6.29 20.70
N GLU A 177 11.05 -4.99 20.44
CA GLU A 177 9.94 -4.21 21.01
C GLU A 177 8.60 -4.79 20.55
N ARG A 178 7.76 -5.21 21.50
CA ARG A 178 6.44 -5.77 21.22
C ARG A 178 5.44 -4.66 20.88
N TRP A 179 4.86 -4.73 19.71
CA TRP A 179 3.92 -3.75 19.22
C TRP A 179 2.49 -4.25 19.30
N THR A 180 1.60 -3.35 19.70
CA THR A 180 0.15 -3.48 19.58
C THR A 180 -0.35 -2.73 18.34
N ILE A 181 -1.64 -2.84 18.04
CA ILE A 181 -2.26 -2.06 16.94
C ILE A 181 -2.16 -0.54 17.18
N ASP A 182 -2.26 -0.09 18.43
CA ASP A 182 -2.13 1.32 18.78
C ASP A 182 -0.69 1.83 18.56
N ASP A 183 0.32 0.99 18.78
CA ASP A 183 1.71 1.30 18.44
C ASP A 183 1.89 1.42 16.93
N LEU A 184 1.32 0.50 16.15
CA LEU A 184 1.37 0.53 14.69
C LEU A 184 0.71 1.81 14.13
N ILE A 185 -0.45 2.19 14.64
CA ILE A 185 -1.14 3.43 14.23
C ILE A 185 -0.29 4.66 14.52
N ARG A 186 0.31 4.74 15.71
CA ARG A 186 1.15 5.86 16.11
C ARG A 186 2.46 5.95 15.32
N LYS A 187 3.04 4.81 14.99
CA LYS A 187 4.34 4.68 14.32
C LYS A 187 4.22 4.35 12.83
N ASP A 188 3.03 4.45 12.23
CA ASP A 188 2.78 4.08 10.83
C ASP A 188 3.81 4.71 9.89
N LYS A 189 4.54 3.85 9.20
CA LYS A 189 5.64 4.20 8.30
C LYS A 189 5.19 5.06 7.11
N LEU A 190 3.99 4.82 6.59
CA LEU A 190 3.47 5.60 5.46
C LEU A 190 3.28 7.07 5.84
N ILE A 191 2.86 7.33 7.06
CA ILE A 191 2.63 8.69 7.58
C ILE A 191 3.94 9.30 8.06
N ASN A 192 4.65 8.62 8.95
CA ASN A 192 5.81 9.17 9.64
C ASN A 192 7.04 9.30 8.72
N GLU A 193 7.24 8.36 7.80
CA GLU A 193 8.33 8.40 6.84
C GLU A 193 7.92 8.98 5.48
N ARG A 194 6.63 9.31 5.30
CA ARG A 194 6.02 9.79 4.05
C ARG A 194 6.30 8.90 2.85
N LYS A 195 6.32 7.62 3.09
CA LYS A 195 6.41 6.60 2.04
C LYS A 195 5.04 6.30 1.45
N SER A 196 5.02 5.72 0.26
CA SER A 196 3.81 5.12 -0.32
C SER A 196 3.92 3.60 -0.29
N LEU A 197 2.80 2.91 -0.15
CA LEU A 197 2.78 1.44 -0.21
C LEU A 197 3.33 0.94 -1.55
N LYS A 198 2.97 1.58 -2.65
CA LYS A 198 3.54 1.31 -3.98
C LYS A 198 5.07 1.42 -3.98
N GLY A 199 5.62 2.49 -3.40
CA GLY A 199 7.07 2.67 -3.33
C GLY A 199 7.77 1.60 -2.50
N LEU A 200 7.14 1.11 -1.42
CA LEU A 200 7.66 -0.02 -0.64
C LEU A 200 7.65 -1.33 -1.42
N ILE A 201 6.60 -1.57 -2.22
CA ILE A 201 6.52 -2.75 -3.09
C ILE A 201 7.59 -2.69 -4.18
N GLU A 202 7.79 -1.51 -4.80
CA GLU A 202 8.88 -1.29 -5.76
C GLU A 202 10.25 -1.57 -5.13
N GLU A 203 10.50 -1.11 -3.89
CA GLU A 203 11.73 -1.40 -3.16
C GLU A 203 11.91 -2.90 -2.87
N MET A 204 10.88 -3.59 -2.41
CA MET A 204 10.92 -5.05 -2.20
C MET A 204 11.18 -5.82 -3.50
N GLU A 205 10.61 -5.36 -4.61
CA GLU A 205 10.82 -5.96 -5.92
C GLU A 205 12.26 -5.82 -6.37
N ASP A 206 12.82 -4.63 -6.27
CA ASP A 206 14.21 -4.35 -6.62
C ASP A 206 15.20 -5.09 -5.71
N GLU A 207 14.91 -5.19 -4.42
CA GLU A 207 15.80 -5.80 -3.42
C GLU A 207 15.85 -7.33 -3.54
N VAL A 208 14.71 -8.00 -3.61
CA VAL A 208 14.64 -9.46 -3.49
C VAL A 208 13.72 -10.14 -4.50
N LEU A 209 12.56 -9.58 -4.82
CA LEU A 209 11.53 -10.32 -5.53
C LEU A 209 11.87 -10.57 -7.01
N ALA A 210 12.55 -9.63 -7.67
CA ALA A 210 12.95 -9.77 -9.07
C ALA A 210 13.87 -10.98 -9.30
N ASN A 211 14.65 -11.37 -8.28
CA ASN A 211 15.60 -12.46 -8.33
C ASN A 211 15.14 -13.73 -7.58
N ALA A 212 13.97 -13.69 -6.95
CA ALA A 212 13.47 -14.79 -6.12
C ALA A 212 12.90 -15.97 -6.94
N GLY A 213 12.65 -15.79 -8.24
CA GLY A 213 12.08 -16.83 -9.10
C GLY A 213 10.62 -17.16 -8.76
N VAL A 214 9.89 -16.21 -8.16
CA VAL A 214 8.48 -16.34 -7.75
C VAL A 214 7.59 -15.37 -8.54
N ASP A 215 6.27 -15.60 -8.54
CA ASP A 215 5.32 -14.60 -8.99
C ASP A 215 5.24 -13.48 -7.93
N VAL A 216 5.79 -12.30 -8.28
CA VAL A 216 5.88 -11.14 -7.38
C VAL A 216 4.50 -10.71 -6.90
N PHE A 217 3.51 -10.69 -7.82
CA PHE A 217 2.14 -10.32 -7.47
C PHE A 217 1.58 -11.26 -6.39
N GLU A 218 1.67 -12.57 -6.63
CA GLU A 218 1.11 -13.57 -5.71
C GLU A 218 1.76 -13.51 -4.33
N GLU A 219 3.08 -13.38 -4.25
CA GLU A 219 3.78 -13.38 -2.96
C GLU A 219 3.52 -12.09 -2.17
N VAL A 220 3.59 -10.92 -2.80
CA VAL A 220 3.25 -9.65 -2.13
C VAL A 220 1.79 -9.65 -1.68
N PHE A 221 0.91 -10.19 -2.51
CA PHE A 221 -0.51 -10.28 -2.20
C PHE A 221 -0.78 -11.16 -0.98
N LYS A 222 -0.13 -12.33 -0.86
CA LYS A 222 -0.20 -13.20 0.33
C LYS A 222 0.26 -12.48 1.59
N LEU A 223 1.35 -11.71 1.51
CA LEU A 223 1.87 -10.95 2.65
C LEU A 223 0.92 -9.84 3.10
N ILE A 224 0.37 -9.07 2.16
CA ILE A 224 -0.63 -8.03 2.46
C ILE A 224 -1.87 -8.65 3.11
N PHE A 225 -2.38 -9.72 2.54
CA PHE A 225 -3.53 -10.46 3.08
C PHE A 225 -3.30 -10.97 4.50
N THR A 226 -2.13 -11.56 4.75
CA THR A 226 -1.72 -12.04 6.08
C THR A 226 -1.65 -10.90 7.09
N LYS A 227 -1.06 -9.79 6.68
CA LYS A 227 -0.93 -8.59 7.52
C LYS A 227 -2.28 -7.97 7.86
N LEU A 228 -3.19 -7.90 6.90
CA LEU A 228 -4.56 -7.41 7.13
C LEU A 228 -5.29 -8.23 8.19
N PHE A 229 -5.14 -9.54 8.13
CA PHE A 229 -5.73 -10.44 9.12
C PHE A 229 -5.17 -10.15 10.52
N ASP A 230 -3.86 -9.99 10.66
CA ASP A 230 -3.22 -9.68 11.93
C ASP A 230 -3.67 -8.34 12.52
N GLU A 231 -3.74 -7.31 11.68
CA GLU A 231 -4.22 -5.98 12.10
C GLU A 231 -5.69 -6.00 12.53
N MET A 232 -6.55 -6.71 11.80
CA MET A 232 -7.97 -6.82 12.13
C MET A 232 -8.18 -7.57 13.46
N GLU A 233 -7.50 -8.71 13.66
CA GLU A 233 -7.58 -9.45 14.93
C GLU A 233 -7.05 -8.62 16.10
N SER A 234 -6.00 -7.82 15.87
CA SER A 234 -5.44 -6.92 16.88
C SER A 234 -6.32 -5.69 17.12
N GLY A 235 -7.09 -5.24 16.13
CA GLY A 235 -8.12 -4.21 16.31
C GLY A 235 -9.27 -4.67 17.22
N ASN A 236 -9.65 -5.94 17.11
CA ASN A 236 -10.65 -6.55 17.98
C ASN A 236 -10.14 -6.76 19.43
N ASN A 237 -8.85 -6.90 19.63
CA ASN A 237 -8.20 -7.03 20.94
C ASN A 237 -6.95 -6.14 21.01
N LYS A 238 -7.11 -4.90 21.44
CA LYS A 238 -6.06 -3.88 21.50
C LYS A 238 -4.82 -4.26 22.35
N ARG A 239 -4.93 -5.27 23.21
CA ARG A 239 -3.80 -5.79 24.00
C ARG A 239 -3.01 -6.89 23.28
N ARG A 240 -3.52 -7.38 22.15
CA ARG A 240 -2.84 -8.40 21.37
C ARG A 240 -1.57 -7.83 20.74
N THR A 241 -0.48 -8.53 20.85
CA THR A 241 0.76 -8.22 20.13
C THR A 241 0.58 -8.62 18.67
N LEU A 242 1.02 -7.74 17.76
CA LEU A 242 1.04 -8.03 16.33
C LEU A 242 1.95 -9.23 16.03
N GLU A 243 1.46 -10.18 15.24
CA GLU A 243 2.20 -11.38 14.83
C GLU A 243 2.92 -11.21 13.49
N PHE A 244 2.44 -10.32 12.62
CA PHE A 244 3.11 -9.99 11.34
C PHE A 244 4.30 -9.05 11.59
N ARG A 245 5.32 -9.56 12.28
CA ARG A 245 6.49 -8.77 12.65
C ARG A 245 7.66 -9.70 13.04
N ASN A 246 8.89 -9.28 12.70
CA ASN A 246 10.11 -9.92 13.21
C ASN A 246 10.47 -9.33 14.60
N TYR A 247 10.52 -10.16 15.60
CA TYR A 247 10.92 -9.81 16.97
C TYR A 247 12.34 -10.30 17.33
N GLY A 248 13.19 -10.46 16.33
CA GLY A 248 14.54 -11.00 16.49
C GLY A 248 14.59 -12.51 16.36
N ASP A 249 13.55 -13.10 15.77
CA ASP A 249 13.51 -14.53 15.41
C ASP A 249 14.51 -14.83 14.28
N THR A 250 14.87 -16.10 14.12
CA THR A 250 15.59 -16.53 12.92
C THR A 250 14.70 -16.40 11.70
N ASP A 251 15.29 -16.31 10.50
CA ASP A 251 14.52 -16.17 9.26
C ASP A 251 13.59 -17.39 9.05
N GLU A 252 14.02 -18.59 9.44
CA GLU A 252 13.25 -19.82 9.39
C GLU A 252 12.07 -19.80 10.36
N ASP A 253 12.27 -19.36 11.60
CA ASP A 253 11.20 -19.25 12.59
C ASP A 253 10.19 -18.18 12.17
N LEU A 254 10.68 -17.02 11.68
CA LEU A 254 9.81 -15.98 11.13
C LEU A 254 8.95 -16.53 10.00
N LYS A 255 9.55 -17.28 9.05
CA LYS A 255 8.80 -17.87 7.94
C LYS A 255 7.74 -18.84 8.44
N ALA A 256 8.06 -19.67 9.40
CA ALA A 256 7.09 -20.59 9.99
C ALA A 256 5.93 -19.84 10.68
N ASN A 257 6.22 -18.78 11.43
CA ASN A 257 5.22 -17.97 12.11
C ASN A 257 4.30 -17.24 11.12
N ILE A 258 4.86 -16.63 10.05
CA ILE A 258 4.09 -15.95 9.01
C ILE A 258 3.24 -16.94 8.21
N GLN A 259 3.74 -18.16 7.94
CA GLN A 259 2.95 -19.21 7.27
C GLN A 259 1.75 -19.62 8.14
N VAL A 260 1.93 -19.81 9.44
CA VAL A 260 0.82 -20.13 10.36
C VAL A 260 -0.21 -18.98 10.37
N LEU A 261 0.25 -17.75 10.36
CA LEU A 261 -0.64 -16.57 10.31
C LEU A 261 -1.41 -16.51 8.99
N PHE A 262 -0.76 -16.81 7.87
CA PHE A 262 -1.39 -16.90 6.55
C PHE A 262 -2.46 -18.01 6.51
N ASP A 263 -2.18 -19.17 7.09
CA ASP A 263 -3.15 -20.27 7.16
C ASP A 263 -4.39 -19.90 8.00
N LYS A 264 -4.21 -19.18 9.12
CA LYS A 264 -5.32 -18.62 9.91
C LYS A 264 -6.14 -17.62 9.07
N ALA A 265 -5.48 -16.77 8.30
CA ALA A 265 -6.14 -15.79 7.43
C ALA A 265 -6.97 -16.47 6.33
N LYS A 266 -6.41 -17.50 5.65
CA LYS A 266 -7.13 -18.31 4.66
C LYS A 266 -8.40 -18.95 5.23
N HIS A 267 -8.28 -19.51 6.43
CA HIS A 267 -9.42 -20.14 7.09
C HIS A 267 -10.52 -19.11 7.44
N LYS A 268 -10.15 -17.94 7.90
CA LYS A 268 -11.11 -16.88 8.23
C LYS A 268 -11.79 -16.29 7.00
N TRP A 269 -11.03 -16.07 5.94
CA TRP A 269 -11.48 -15.47 4.68
C TRP A 269 -11.39 -16.48 3.54
N SER A 270 -12.19 -17.53 3.65
CA SER A 270 -12.25 -18.59 2.63
C SER A 270 -12.63 -18.02 1.26
N GLY A 271 -12.05 -18.59 0.20
CA GLY A 271 -12.32 -18.20 -1.18
C GLY A 271 -11.45 -17.06 -1.73
N VAL A 272 -10.48 -16.53 -0.96
CA VAL A 272 -9.44 -15.64 -1.51
C VAL A 272 -8.24 -16.45 -1.99
N PHE A 273 -7.82 -17.43 -1.22
CA PHE A 273 -6.75 -18.36 -1.55
C PHE A 273 -7.22 -19.80 -1.36
N ASN A 274 -6.63 -20.74 -2.12
CA ASN A 274 -6.88 -22.15 -1.93
C ASN A 274 -6.24 -22.63 -0.61
N GLU A 275 -6.79 -23.68 -0.02
CA GLU A 275 -6.30 -24.19 1.27
C GLU A 275 -4.86 -24.70 1.23
N ASP A 276 -4.42 -25.25 0.10
CA ASP A 276 -3.09 -25.78 -0.14
C ASP A 276 -2.04 -24.72 -0.49
N GLU A 277 -2.47 -23.48 -0.81
CA GLU A 277 -1.56 -22.38 -1.12
C GLU A 277 -0.66 -22.02 0.07
N LYS A 278 0.64 -21.82 -0.24
CA LYS A 278 1.70 -21.49 0.73
C LYS A 278 2.51 -20.30 0.26
N ILE A 279 3.19 -19.67 1.19
CA ILE A 279 4.21 -18.65 0.88
C ILE A 279 5.44 -19.38 0.33
N THR A 280 5.84 -19.01 -0.89
CA THR A 280 6.93 -19.69 -1.62
C THR A 280 8.29 -19.00 -1.48
N LEU A 281 8.32 -17.77 -0.95
CA LEU A 281 9.56 -17.05 -0.66
C LEU A 281 10.51 -17.87 0.22
N THR A 282 11.81 -17.75 -0.04
CA THR A 282 12.83 -18.26 0.91
C THR A 282 12.73 -17.53 2.25
N ALA A 283 13.27 -18.11 3.30
CA ALA A 283 13.19 -17.49 4.62
C ALA A 283 13.83 -16.09 4.66
N SER A 284 14.99 -15.93 4.02
CA SER A 284 15.68 -14.63 3.95
C SER A 284 14.92 -13.59 3.12
N HIS A 285 14.35 -13.97 1.96
CA HIS A 285 13.55 -13.06 1.15
C HIS A 285 12.26 -12.64 1.86
N LEU A 286 11.62 -13.58 2.57
CA LEU A 286 10.46 -13.28 3.38
C LEU A 286 10.78 -12.29 4.50
N ALA A 287 11.91 -12.46 5.19
CA ALA A 287 12.32 -11.57 6.26
C ALA A 287 12.47 -10.12 5.79
N VAL A 288 13.06 -9.90 4.61
CA VAL A 288 13.16 -8.56 3.99
C VAL A 288 11.78 -7.99 3.67
N CYS A 289 10.90 -8.78 3.06
CA CYS A 289 9.54 -8.33 2.74
C CYS A 289 8.71 -8.01 4.01
N VAL A 290 8.81 -8.84 5.04
CA VAL A 290 8.15 -8.58 6.33
C VAL A 290 8.70 -7.30 6.96
N ALA A 291 10.02 -7.09 6.97
CA ALA A 291 10.64 -5.88 7.50
C ALA A 291 10.13 -4.62 6.80
N SER A 292 9.93 -4.66 5.48
CA SER A 292 9.37 -3.54 4.71
C SER A 292 7.92 -3.22 5.06
N LEU A 293 7.10 -4.25 5.33
CA LEU A 293 5.65 -4.11 5.55
C LEU A 293 5.24 -4.04 7.02
N GLN A 294 6.01 -4.58 7.96
CA GLN A 294 5.61 -4.74 9.37
C GLN A 294 5.21 -3.42 10.07
N ASP A 295 5.83 -2.31 9.68
CA ASP A 295 5.60 -0.98 10.26
C ASP A 295 4.54 -0.16 9.49
N VAL A 296 3.89 -0.74 8.50
CA VAL A 296 2.84 -0.13 7.68
C VAL A 296 1.48 -0.49 8.22
N LYS A 297 0.59 0.48 8.42
CA LYS A 297 -0.81 0.22 8.74
C LYS A 297 -1.63 0.10 7.45
N LEU A 298 -2.31 -1.03 7.25
CA LEU A 298 -3.12 -1.31 6.06
C LEU A 298 -4.62 -1.30 6.35
N PHE A 299 -5.07 -1.96 7.41
CA PHE A 299 -6.49 -2.09 7.72
C PHE A 299 -7.12 -0.74 8.06
N ASN A 300 -8.24 -0.39 7.44
CA ASN A 300 -8.86 0.93 7.55
C ASN A 300 -7.91 2.09 7.15
N SER A 301 -7.00 1.85 6.21
CA SER A 301 -6.14 2.90 5.66
C SER A 301 -6.86 3.72 4.59
N ASN A 302 -6.24 4.83 4.18
CA ASN A 302 -6.72 5.56 3.01
C ASN A 302 -6.64 4.66 1.77
N LEU A 303 -7.78 4.38 1.15
CA LEU A 303 -7.88 3.52 -0.02
C LEU A 303 -7.02 3.99 -1.19
N ASP A 304 -6.85 5.31 -1.36
CA ASP A 304 -6.03 5.84 -2.45
C ASP A 304 -4.59 5.32 -2.43
N VAL A 305 -4.03 5.08 -1.24
CA VAL A 305 -2.68 4.54 -1.06
C VAL A 305 -2.62 3.06 -1.43
N VAL A 306 -3.64 2.33 -1.03
CA VAL A 306 -3.69 0.88 -1.21
C VAL A 306 -4.02 0.52 -2.66
N ASP A 307 -4.95 1.23 -3.25
CA ASP A 307 -5.35 1.06 -4.64
C ASP A 307 -4.19 1.30 -5.61
N ASP A 308 -3.40 2.38 -5.43
CA ASP A 308 -2.22 2.63 -6.26
C ASP A 308 -1.23 1.46 -6.23
N ALA A 309 -1.10 0.82 -5.08
CA ALA A 309 -0.22 -0.34 -4.91
C ALA A 309 -0.76 -1.57 -5.64
N PHE A 310 -2.07 -1.84 -5.53
CA PHE A 310 -2.70 -2.97 -6.20
C PHE A 310 -2.79 -2.76 -7.72
N GLU A 311 -3.09 -1.55 -8.18
CA GLU A 311 -3.06 -1.20 -9.60
C GLU A 311 -1.66 -1.45 -10.20
N TYR A 312 -0.61 -1.04 -9.48
CA TYR A 312 0.77 -1.31 -9.88
C TYR A 312 1.06 -2.81 -10.01
N LEU A 313 0.72 -3.59 -8.98
CA LEU A 313 0.92 -5.04 -8.97
C LEU A 313 0.17 -5.75 -10.10
N MET A 314 -1.12 -5.40 -10.29
CA MET A 314 -1.95 -5.95 -11.34
C MET A 314 -1.40 -5.60 -12.73
N SER A 315 -1.02 -4.34 -12.96
CA SER A 315 -0.47 -3.90 -14.25
C SER A 315 0.79 -4.65 -14.64
N LYS A 316 1.60 -5.05 -13.67
CA LYS A 316 2.81 -5.87 -13.90
C LYS A 316 2.50 -7.33 -14.20
N SER A 317 1.57 -7.94 -13.46
CA SER A 317 1.21 -9.34 -13.66
C SER A 317 0.55 -9.59 -15.03
N GLN A 318 -0.08 -8.55 -15.58
CA GLN A 318 -0.82 -8.61 -16.87
C GLN A 318 0.00 -8.14 -18.08
N LYS A 319 1.32 -7.94 -17.94
CA LYS A 319 2.19 -7.62 -19.09
C LYS A 319 2.16 -8.75 -20.12
N GLY A 320 1.21 -8.68 -21.05
CA GLY A 320 0.98 -9.65 -22.10
C GLY A 320 -0.48 -9.97 -22.37
N GLU A 321 -1.39 -9.71 -21.46
CA GLU A 321 -2.83 -9.89 -21.67
C GLU A 321 -3.47 -8.60 -22.21
N LYS A 322 -4.14 -8.72 -23.35
CA LYS A 322 -4.72 -7.57 -24.06
C LYS A 322 -6.03 -7.15 -23.38
N GLY A 323 -6.10 -5.93 -22.87
CA GLY A 323 -7.36 -5.20 -22.75
C GLY A 323 -7.97 -5.01 -21.37
N GLN A 324 -7.29 -5.27 -20.27
CA GLN A 324 -7.76 -4.81 -18.96
C GLN A 324 -7.14 -3.44 -18.65
N TYR A 325 -7.98 -2.43 -18.44
CA TYR A 325 -7.60 -1.07 -18.05
C TYR A 325 -8.32 -0.71 -16.75
N PHE A 326 -7.57 -0.21 -15.79
CA PHE A 326 -8.15 0.33 -14.57
C PHE A 326 -8.88 1.65 -14.87
N THR A 327 -10.02 1.82 -14.23
CA THR A 327 -10.76 3.08 -14.31
C THR A 327 -10.05 4.13 -13.46
N PRO A 328 -9.62 5.27 -14.03
CA PRO A 328 -9.00 6.33 -13.24
C PRO A 328 -9.92 6.79 -12.10
N ARG A 329 -9.38 6.99 -10.90
CA ARG A 329 -10.17 7.31 -9.70
C ARG A 329 -11.03 8.54 -9.83
N TYR A 330 -10.51 9.59 -10.46
CA TYR A 330 -11.31 10.81 -10.67
C TYR A 330 -12.55 10.55 -11.53
N VAL A 331 -12.51 9.55 -12.43
CA VAL A 331 -13.67 9.10 -13.20
C VAL A 331 -14.63 8.34 -12.30
N ILE A 332 -14.12 7.42 -11.46
CA ILE A 332 -14.93 6.69 -10.48
C ILE A 332 -15.64 7.68 -9.55
N ASP A 333 -14.89 8.60 -8.94
CA ASP A 333 -15.43 9.63 -8.06
C ASP A 333 -16.49 10.50 -8.72
N MET A 334 -16.27 10.87 -9.98
CA MET A 334 -17.24 11.63 -10.78
C MET A 334 -18.53 10.82 -10.94
N CYS A 335 -18.46 9.58 -11.39
CA CYS A 335 -19.62 8.73 -11.60
C CYS A 335 -20.39 8.51 -10.29
N VAL A 336 -19.70 8.18 -9.20
CA VAL A 336 -20.34 7.97 -7.88
C VAL A 336 -21.02 9.24 -7.38
N LYS A 337 -20.39 10.41 -7.54
CA LYS A 337 -20.99 11.69 -7.15
C LYS A 337 -22.19 12.07 -8.03
N MET A 338 -22.15 11.76 -9.32
CA MET A 338 -23.25 12.05 -10.25
C MET A 338 -24.47 11.18 -9.94
N LEU A 339 -24.29 9.88 -9.69
CA LEU A 339 -25.35 8.95 -9.34
C LEU A 339 -25.82 9.13 -7.90
N ASN A 340 -24.93 9.58 -7.02
CA ASN A 340 -25.20 9.86 -5.61
C ASN A 340 -25.94 8.72 -4.88
N PRO A 341 -25.34 7.51 -4.83
CA PRO A 341 -25.94 6.33 -4.20
C PRO A 341 -26.45 6.60 -2.80
N LYS A 342 -27.56 5.97 -2.42
CA LYS A 342 -28.19 6.07 -1.10
C LYS A 342 -28.09 4.74 -0.35
N GLU A 343 -28.30 4.79 0.97
CA GLU A 343 -28.17 3.61 1.84
C GLU A 343 -29.23 2.52 1.58
N ASP A 344 -30.34 2.85 0.92
CA ASP A 344 -31.41 1.93 0.54
C ASP A 344 -31.31 1.42 -0.90
N GLU A 345 -30.34 1.92 -1.70
CA GLU A 345 -30.15 1.53 -3.09
C GLU A 345 -29.13 0.39 -3.22
N TYR A 346 -29.42 -0.53 -4.13
CA TYR A 346 -28.57 -1.67 -4.49
C TYR A 346 -27.69 -1.33 -5.67
N MET A 347 -26.38 -1.57 -5.56
CA MET A 347 -25.44 -1.35 -6.66
C MET A 347 -24.75 -2.63 -7.08
N ILE A 348 -24.42 -2.71 -8.37
CA ILE A 348 -23.59 -3.77 -8.93
C ILE A 348 -22.54 -3.21 -9.89
N ASP A 349 -21.35 -3.81 -9.84
CA ASP A 349 -20.32 -3.72 -10.87
C ASP A 349 -20.19 -5.08 -11.56
N THR A 350 -20.47 -5.13 -12.85
CA THR A 350 -20.54 -6.38 -13.62
C THR A 350 -19.21 -6.74 -14.31
N ALA A 351 -18.20 -5.89 -14.16
CA ALA A 351 -16.84 -6.09 -14.64
C ALA A 351 -15.86 -5.40 -13.67
N ALA A 352 -15.87 -5.87 -12.42
CA ALA A 352 -15.41 -5.12 -11.27
C ALA A 352 -13.90 -4.81 -11.26
N GLY A 353 -13.07 -5.61 -11.95
CA GLY A 353 -11.63 -5.44 -11.90
C GLY A 353 -11.12 -5.41 -10.46
N SER A 354 -10.47 -4.34 -10.05
CA SER A 354 -10.04 -4.11 -8.67
C SER A 354 -11.16 -3.64 -7.72
N CYS A 355 -12.42 -3.60 -8.14
CA CYS A 355 -13.56 -3.15 -7.35
C CYS A 355 -13.62 -1.62 -7.07
N GLY A 356 -13.08 -0.82 -7.95
CA GLY A 356 -13.02 0.63 -7.78
C GLY A 356 -14.41 1.26 -7.56
N PHE A 357 -15.40 0.98 -8.42
CA PHE A 357 -16.76 1.51 -8.26
C PHE A 357 -17.45 1.04 -6.97
N PRO A 358 -17.47 -0.25 -6.61
CA PRO A 358 -18.03 -0.71 -5.35
C PRO A 358 -17.41 -0.04 -4.13
N VAL A 359 -16.09 0.01 -4.04
CA VAL A 359 -15.38 0.57 -2.90
C VAL A 359 -15.64 2.07 -2.74
N HIS A 360 -15.59 2.85 -3.81
CA HIS A 360 -15.90 4.29 -3.75
C HIS A 360 -17.38 4.55 -3.42
N THR A 361 -18.30 3.69 -3.89
CA THR A 361 -19.70 3.73 -3.51
C THR A 361 -19.90 3.48 -2.02
N MET A 362 -19.23 2.45 -1.47
CA MET A 362 -19.26 2.19 -0.03
C MET A 362 -18.84 3.41 0.78
N PHE A 363 -17.70 4.03 0.44
CA PHE A 363 -17.22 5.22 1.14
C PHE A 363 -18.15 6.42 0.99
N HIS A 364 -18.76 6.59 -0.17
CA HIS A 364 -19.72 7.67 -0.40
C HIS A 364 -20.94 7.53 0.52
N VAL A 365 -21.53 6.35 0.58
CA VAL A 365 -22.71 6.07 1.41
C VAL A 365 -22.35 6.04 2.90
N TRP A 366 -21.22 5.48 3.27
CA TRP A 366 -20.75 5.51 4.67
C TRP A 366 -20.58 6.94 5.20
N LYS A 367 -20.10 7.87 4.39
CA LYS A 367 -20.06 9.29 4.78
C LYS A 367 -21.45 9.84 5.07
N GLN A 368 -22.46 9.49 4.26
CA GLN A 368 -23.86 9.89 4.48
C GLN A 368 -24.40 9.27 5.77
N ILE A 369 -24.15 7.98 6.02
CA ILE A 369 -24.55 7.28 7.25
C ILE A 369 -23.93 7.94 8.47
N LEU A 370 -22.59 8.21 8.46
CA LEU A 370 -21.91 8.86 9.57
C LEU A 370 -22.43 10.27 9.83
N ASP A 371 -22.68 11.05 8.78
CA ASP A 371 -23.24 12.40 8.91
C ASP A 371 -24.65 12.33 9.55
N ARG A 372 -25.49 11.36 9.15
CA ARG A 372 -26.79 11.11 9.75
C ARG A 372 -26.71 10.71 11.23
N LEU A 373 -25.69 9.91 11.59
CA LEU A 373 -25.46 9.49 12.98
C LEU A 373 -24.73 10.55 13.83
N GLY A 374 -24.31 11.67 13.25
CA GLY A 374 -23.53 12.70 13.95
C GLY A 374 -22.10 12.27 14.28
N ILE A 375 -21.57 11.28 13.59
CA ILE A 375 -20.21 10.75 13.77
C ILE A 375 -19.27 11.44 12.78
N LYS A 376 -18.07 11.83 13.25
CA LYS A 376 -17.08 12.47 12.37
C LYS A 376 -16.61 11.49 11.26
N GLN A 377 -16.51 11.97 10.02
CA GLN A 377 -16.05 11.16 8.88
C GLN A 377 -14.64 10.57 9.07
N SER A 378 -13.79 11.18 9.90
CA SER A 378 -12.48 10.62 10.26
C SER A 378 -12.56 9.24 10.95
N HIS A 379 -13.72 8.90 11.50
CA HIS A 379 -13.98 7.58 12.07
C HIS A 379 -13.82 6.43 11.04
N LEU A 380 -14.07 6.70 9.75
CA LEU A 380 -13.88 5.69 8.68
C LEU A 380 -12.44 5.15 8.61
N PHE A 381 -11.47 5.95 9.03
CA PHE A 381 -10.04 5.61 9.00
C PHE A 381 -9.47 5.31 10.38
N SER A 382 -10.33 5.20 11.40
CA SER A 382 -9.91 4.83 12.75
C SER A 382 -9.74 3.32 12.90
N SER A 383 -9.10 2.88 13.99
CA SER A 383 -9.04 1.46 14.37
C SER A 383 -10.34 0.95 15.01
N GLU A 384 -11.31 1.82 15.19
CA GLU A 384 -12.58 1.46 15.81
C GLU A 384 -13.49 0.72 14.83
N LYS A 385 -14.36 -0.12 15.39
CA LYS A 385 -15.37 -0.84 14.59
C LYS A 385 -16.32 0.17 13.94
N LYS A 386 -16.64 -0.06 12.67
CA LYS A 386 -17.61 0.76 11.95
C LYS A 386 -19.01 0.62 12.55
N PRO A 387 -19.85 1.65 12.44
CA PRO A 387 -21.26 1.52 12.78
C PRO A 387 -21.92 0.33 12.09
N PRO A 388 -22.84 -0.39 12.77
CA PRO A 388 -23.51 -1.55 12.18
C PRO A 388 -24.19 -1.26 10.84
N GLU A 389 -24.73 -0.06 10.66
CA GLU A 389 -25.37 0.39 9.43
C GLU A 389 -24.41 0.44 8.25
N CYS A 390 -23.14 0.80 8.51
CA CYS A 390 -22.09 0.79 7.48
C CYS A 390 -21.77 -0.64 7.03
N GLU A 391 -21.66 -1.59 7.98
CA GLU A 391 -21.42 -3.00 7.69
C GLU A 391 -22.62 -3.63 6.98
N GLU A 392 -23.85 -3.27 7.39
CA GLU A 392 -25.08 -3.75 6.79
C GLU A 392 -25.23 -3.29 5.34
N TYR A 393 -24.96 -2.01 5.06
CA TYR A 393 -24.99 -1.48 3.70
C TYR A 393 -24.11 -2.29 2.74
N VAL A 394 -22.86 -2.55 3.10
CA VAL A 394 -21.95 -3.31 2.23
C VAL A 394 -22.43 -4.75 2.05
N ARG A 395 -22.85 -5.39 3.14
CA ARG A 395 -23.31 -6.78 3.11
C ARG A 395 -24.56 -6.97 2.27
N GLU A 396 -25.47 -5.97 2.30
CA GLU A 396 -26.80 -6.12 1.74
C GLU A 396 -26.95 -5.45 0.37
N HIS A 397 -26.18 -4.39 0.07
CA HIS A 397 -26.46 -3.47 -1.03
C HIS A 397 -25.35 -3.34 -2.08
N VAL A 398 -24.12 -3.80 -1.80
CA VAL A 398 -22.98 -3.64 -2.72
C VAL A 398 -22.53 -4.97 -3.27
N PHE A 399 -22.50 -5.08 -4.61
CA PHE A 399 -22.19 -6.32 -5.32
C PHE A 399 -21.18 -6.08 -6.44
N ALA A 400 -20.40 -7.10 -6.72
CA ALA A 400 -19.41 -7.08 -7.78
C ALA A 400 -19.27 -8.46 -8.44
N ILE A 401 -19.02 -8.47 -9.74
CA ILE A 401 -18.76 -9.68 -10.51
C ILE A 401 -17.51 -9.45 -11.33
N ASP A 402 -16.61 -10.41 -11.34
CA ASP A 402 -15.52 -10.47 -12.31
C ASP A 402 -15.25 -11.91 -12.70
N PHE A 403 -14.72 -12.07 -13.93
CA PHE A 403 -14.35 -13.36 -14.51
C PHE A 403 -12.90 -13.73 -14.19
N ASP A 404 -12.04 -12.75 -13.96
CA ASP A 404 -10.61 -12.95 -13.70
C ASP A 404 -10.37 -13.28 -12.22
N THR A 405 -9.76 -14.42 -11.93
CA THR A 405 -9.48 -14.88 -10.56
C THR A 405 -8.59 -13.90 -9.79
N LYS A 406 -7.57 -13.30 -10.44
CA LYS A 406 -6.68 -12.34 -9.78
C LYS A 406 -7.45 -11.05 -9.44
N ALA A 407 -8.29 -10.57 -10.36
CA ALA A 407 -9.15 -9.42 -10.12
C ALA A 407 -10.11 -9.65 -8.95
N VAL A 408 -10.76 -10.81 -8.89
CA VAL A 408 -11.65 -11.19 -7.78
C VAL A 408 -10.90 -11.23 -6.44
N ARG A 409 -9.69 -11.78 -6.40
CA ARG A 409 -8.85 -11.80 -5.19
C ARG A 409 -8.50 -10.39 -4.73
N VAL A 410 -8.06 -9.52 -5.64
CA VAL A 410 -7.77 -8.12 -5.34
C VAL A 410 -9.00 -7.40 -4.85
N ALA A 411 -10.13 -7.53 -5.54
CA ALA A 411 -11.39 -6.92 -5.18
C ALA A 411 -11.84 -7.32 -3.77
N ARG A 412 -11.79 -8.62 -3.44
CA ARG A 412 -12.10 -9.12 -2.09
C ARG A 412 -11.16 -8.52 -1.05
N THR A 413 -9.86 -8.43 -1.34
CA THR A 413 -8.88 -7.89 -0.39
C THR A 413 -9.03 -6.38 -0.20
N LEU A 414 -9.32 -5.62 -1.25
CA LEU A 414 -9.59 -4.18 -1.12
C LEU A 414 -10.83 -3.91 -0.24
N ASN A 415 -11.87 -4.70 -0.39
CA ASN A 415 -13.03 -4.61 0.47
C ASN A 415 -12.69 -4.93 1.95
N LEU A 416 -11.83 -5.93 2.20
CA LEU A 416 -11.32 -6.21 3.55
C LEU A 416 -10.51 -5.03 4.12
N ILE A 417 -9.67 -4.40 3.31
CA ILE A 417 -8.90 -3.20 3.70
C ILE A 417 -9.84 -2.04 4.03
N ALA A 418 -10.92 -1.89 3.26
CA ALA A 418 -11.95 -0.91 3.54
C ALA A 418 -12.67 -1.17 4.87
N GLY A 419 -12.53 -2.37 5.43
CA GLY A 419 -13.08 -2.73 6.73
C GLY A 419 -14.50 -3.28 6.68
N ASP A 420 -14.95 -3.81 5.52
CA ASP A 420 -16.28 -4.39 5.39
C ASP A 420 -16.38 -5.80 6.03
N GLY A 421 -15.26 -6.53 6.10
CA GLY A 421 -15.15 -7.88 6.68
C GLY A 421 -15.91 -8.97 5.92
N ARG A 422 -16.75 -8.61 4.93
CA ARG A 422 -17.50 -9.53 4.05
C ARG A 422 -17.70 -8.86 2.70
N THR A 423 -17.40 -9.56 1.63
CA THR A 423 -17.53 -9.02 0.29
C THR A 423 -18.49 -9.81 -0.56
N ASN A 424 -19.36 -9.12 -1.31
CA ASN A 424 -20.22 -9.71 -2.33
C ASN A 424 -19.50 -9.71 -3.70
N VAL A 425 -18.23 -10.03 -3.74
CA VAL A 425 -17.45 -10.16 -4.98
C VAL A 425 -17.53 -11.60 -5.44
N MET A 426 -18.18 -11.81 -6.58
CA MET A 426 -18.46 -13.13 -7.13
C MET A 426 -17.57 -13.41 -8.34
N HIS A 427 -16.96 -14.59 -8.36
CA HIS A 427 -16.21 -15.09 -9.51
C HIS A 427 -17.21 -15.72 -10.47
N LEU A 428 -17.71 -14.95 -11.44
CA LEU A 428 -18.71 -15.35 -12.40
C LEU A 428 -18.44 -14.71 -13.76
N ASN A 429 -18.87 -15.37 -14.83
CA ASN A 429 -18.90 -14.76 -16.16
C ASN A 429 -20.20 -13.99 -16.36
N THR A 430 -20.13 -12.68 -16.35
CA THR A 430 -21.29 -11.80 -16.54
C THR A 430 -22.03 -12.07 -17.85
N LEU A 431 -21.30 -12.36 -18.94
CA LEU A 431 -21.90 -12.62 -20.24
C LEU A 431 -22.56 -13.99 -20.34
N ASP A 432 -22.37 -14.86 -19.37
CA ASP A 432 -22.92 -16.21 -19.33
C ASP A 432 -23.94 -16.40 -18.19
N TYR A 433 -24.76 -15.40 -17.97
CA TYR A 433 -25.60 -15.23 -16.78
C TYR A 433 -26.64 -16.34 -16.57
N ASP A 434 -27.11 -17.04 -17.58
CA ASP A 434 -28.06 -18.15 -17.43
C ASP A 434 -27.43 -19.41 -16.85
N ARG A 435 -26.10 -19.52 -16.84
CA ARG A 435 -25.40 -20.61 -16.17
C ARG A 435 -25.13 -20.39 -14.68
N TRP A 436 -25.38 -19.21 -14.16
CA TRP A 436 -25.11 -18.93 -12.73
C TRP A 436 -25.93 -19.80 -11.78
N ASP A 437 -27.12 -20.24 -12.20
CA ASP A 437 -28.00 -21.10 -11.42
C ASP A 437 -27.84 -22.59 -11.71
N ASP A 438 -27.19 -22.94 -12.82
CA ASP A 438 -27.04 -24.31 -13.25
C ASP A 438 -25.84 -24.97 -12.57
N PHE A 439 -26.09 -26.08 -11.89
CA PHE A 439 -25.03 -26.95 -11.44
C PHE A 439 -24.63 -27.86 -12.60
N THR A 440 -23.55 -27.53 -13.29
CA THR A 440 -23.00 -28.36 -14.34
C THR A 440 -21.74 -29.10 -13.85
N LYS A 441 -21.41 -30.22 -14.50
CA LYS A 441 -20.19 -30.98 -14.23
C LYS A 441 -19.07 -30.62 -15.22
N ASP A 442 -19.23 -29.54 -15.96
CA ASP A 442 -18.21 -29.06 -16.89
C ASP A 442 -17.04 -28.50 -16.06
N GLU A 443 -15.82 -28.81 -16.45
CA GLU A 443 -14.58 -28.32 -15.83
C GLU A 443 -14.57 -26.80 -15.78
N ASP A 444 -14.98 -26.11 -16.85
CA ASP A 444 -15.10 -24.65 -16.90
C ASP A 444 -16.04 -24.08 -15.83
N TRP A 445 -17.13 -24.80 -15.51
CA TRP A 445 -18.06 -24.38 -14.47
C TRP A 445 -17.42 -24.51 -13.09
N GLU A 446 -16.70 -25.60 -12.82
CA GLU A 446 -16.08 -25.85 -11.53
C GLU A 446 -14.98 -24.82 -11.24
N ASP A 447 -14.17 -24.47 -12.24
CA ASP A 447 -13.08 -23.52 -12.08
C ASP A 447 -13.57 -22.06 -11.96
N ILE A 448 -14.58 -21.66 -12.73
CA ILE A 448 -14.97 -20.25 -12.87
C ILE A 448 -16.17 -19.92 -11.99
N TYR A 449 -17.22 -20.76 -12.01
CA TYR A 449 -18.50 -20.41 -11.42
C TYR A 449 -18.72 -20.94 -10.00
N HIS A 450 -17.93 -21.90 -9.53
CA HIS A 450 -18.21 -22.62 -8.29
C HIS A 450 -18.30 -21.69 -7.07
N ASP A 451 -17.30 -20.85 -6.85
CA ASP A 451 -17.29 -19.92 -5.72
C ASP A 451 -18.35 -18.82 -5.85
N GLY A 452 -18.48 -18.28 -7.06
CA GLY A 452 -19.50 -17.29 -7.35
C GLY A 452 -20.91 -17.85 -7.18
N TRP A 453 -21.14 -19.07 -7.65
CA TRP A 453 -22.42 -19.77 -7.49
C TRP A 453 -22.74 -20.06 -6.01
N LYS A 454 -21.76 -20.47 -5.21
CA LYS A 454 -21.96 -20.63 -3.76
C LYS A 454 -22.35 -19.31 -3.10
N GLY A 455 -21.67 -18.23 -3.45
CA GLY A 455 -21.96 -16.88 -2.95
C GLY A 455 -23.38 -16.43 -3.35
N LEU A 456 -23.72 -16.54 -4.64
CA LEU A 456 -25.03 -16.22 -5.18
C LEU A 456 -26.15 -17.01 -4.48
N ARG A 457 -25.96 -18.32 -4.33
CA ARG A 457 -26.94 -19.20 -3.67
C ARG A 457 -27.10 -18.88 -2.19
N ALA A 458 -26.02 -18.49 -1.50
CA ALA A 458 -26.10 -18.03 -0.11
C ALA A 458 -26.91 -16.73 0.01
N LEU A 459 -26.72 -15.77 -0.89
CA LEU A 459 -27.49 -14.53 -0.95
C LEU A 459 -28.97 -14.77 -1.20
N ARG A 460 -29.33 -15.67 -2.13
CA ARG A 460 -30.72 -16.03 -2.43
C ARG A 460 -31.44 -16.76 -1.29
N LYS A 461 -30.69 -17.45 -0.42
CA LYS A 461 -31.25 -18.13 0.77
C LYS A 461 -31.49 -17.18 1.94
N THR A 462 -30.91 -16.01 1.97
CA THR A 462 -31.19 -15.05 3.03
C THR A 462 -32.62 -14.53 2.88
N ARG A 463 -33.31 -14.35 4.02
CA ARG A 463 -34.74 -14.00 4.08
C ARG A 463 -35.10 -12.63 3.48
N ASN A 464 -34.18 -11.94 2.90
CA ASN A 464 -34.42 -10.65 2.26
C ASN A 464 -35.11 -10.92 0.92
N GLN A 465 -36.41 -10.76 0.89
CA GLN A 465 -37.32 -11.28 -0.13
C GLN A 465 -37.24 -10.59 -1.49
N ASN A 466 -36.41 -9.55 -1.62
CA ASN A 466 -36.36 -8.73 -2.83
C ASN A 466 -35.11 -8.93 -3.69
N ARG A 467 -34.37 -10.03 -3.49
CA ARG A 467 -33.10 -10.24 -4.21
C ARG A 467 -33.25 -11.14 -5.42
N ASP A 468 -34.04 -10.69 -6.37
CA ASP A 468 -34.03 -11.24 -7.71
C ASP A 468 -32.90 -10.67 -8.58
N PHE A 469 -31.74 -10.29 -7.99
CA PHE A 469 -30.65 -9.61 -8.69
C PHE A 469 -31.11 -8.37 -9.46
N LYS A 470 -31.92 -7.55 -8.85
CA LYS A 470 -32.33 -6.24 -9.37
C LYS A 470 -31.60 -5.15 -8.62
N PHE A 471 -30.97 -4.27 -9.36
CA PHE A 471 -30.11 -3.21 -8.83
C PHE A 471 -30.63 -1.85 -9.25
N ASP A 472 -30.44 -0.85 -8.39
CA ASP A 472 -30.80 0.54 -8.66
C ASP A 472 -29.69 1.26 -9.41
N ILE A 473 -28.44 0.81 -9.19
CA ILE A 473 -27.24 1.40 -9.77
C ILE A 473 -26.38 0.30 -10.37
N LEU A 474 -25.97 0.50 -11.62
CA LEU A 474 -24.93 -0.28 -12.29
C LEU A 474 -23.80 0.66 -12.72
N MET A 475 -22.61 0.40 -12.27
CA MET A 475 -21.38 1.04 -12.75
C MET A 475 -20.40 -0.04 -13.13
N ALA A 476 -19.87 0.00 -14.34
CA ALA A 476 -18.89 -0.96 -14.82
C ALA A 476 -17.97 -0.35 -15.88
N ASN A 477 -16.75 -0.82 -15.94
CA ASN A 477 -15.81 -0.55 -17.01
C ASN A 477 -15.41 -1.88 -17.67
N PRO A 478 -16.24 -2.42 -18.58
CA PRO A 478 -16.00 -3.73 -19.16
C PRO A 478 -14.78 -3.72 -20.10
N PRO A 479 -14.16 -4.88 -20.36
CA PRO A 479 -13.00 -4.98 -21.24
C PRO A 479 -13.35 -4.55 -22.67
N PHE A 480 -12.55 -3.62 -23.24
CA PHE A 480 -12.74 -3.06 -24.58
C PHE A 480 -12.22 -3.97 -25.70
N ALA A 481 -11.42 -4.99 -25.38
CA ALA A 481 -10.81 -5.87 -26.35
C ALA A 481 -11.20 -7.32 -26.13
N GLY A 482 -11.19 -8.07 -27.22
CA GLY A 482 -11.52 -9.49 -27.24
C GLY A 482 -12.92 -9.76 -27.80
N ASP A 483 -13.01 -10.85 -28.54
CA ASP A 483 -14.25 -11.32 -29.17
C ASP A 483 -14.77 -12.54 -28.42
N ILE A 484 -16.08 -12.60 -28.20
CA ILE A 484 -16.79 -13.81 -27.84
C ILE A 484 -17.06 -14.59 -29.13
N LYS A 485 -16.71 -15.87 -29.13
CA LYS A 485 -16.90 -16.80 -30.28
C LYS A 485 -17.86 -17.93 -29.94
N GLU A 486 -18.21 -18.10 -28.70
CA GLU A 486 -19.14 -19.11 -28.22
C GLU A 486 -20.56 -18.79 -28.68
N SER A 487 -21.04 -19.55 -29.65
CA SER A 487 -22.38 -19.37 -30.24
C SER A 487 -23.48 -19.40 -29.15
N ARG A 488 -23.29 -20.19 -28.12
CA ARG A 488 -24.21 -20.32 -26.98
C ARG A 488 -24.35 -18.98 -26.25
N ILE A 489 -23.26 -18.26 -26.00
CA ILE A 489 -23.28 -16.94 -25.36
C ILE A 489 -23.87 -15.91 -26.32
N ILE A 490 -23.37 -15.85 -27.57
CA ILE A 490 -23.79 -14.86 -28.55
C ILE A 490 -25.31 -14.95 -28.82
N SER A 491 -25.87 -16.16 -28.82
CA SER A 491 -27.31 -16.40 -29.11
C SER A 491 -28.26 -15.82 -28.06
N LYS A 492 -27.78 -15.40 -26.90
CA LYS A 492 -28.57 -14.78 -25.84
C LYS A 492 -28.82 -13.28 -26.05
N TYR A 493 -28.02 -12.66 -26.90
CA TYR A 493 -27.95 -11.22 -27.07
C TYR A 493 -28.49 -10.77 -28.42
N GLU A 494 -29.36 -9.76 -28.41
CA GLU A 494 -29.87 -9.16 -29.65
C GLU A 494 -28.73 -8.45 -30.42
N LEU A 495 -27.78 -7.79 -29.70
CA LEU A 495 -26.58 -7.20 -30.29
C LEU A 495 -25.62 -8.25 -30.87
N GLY A 496 -25.82 -9.52 -30.57
CA GLY A 496 -25.14 -10.64 -31.21
C GLY A 496 -25.55 -10.88 -32.67
N LYS A 497 -26.65 -10.26 -33.14
CA LYS A 497 -27.16 -10.38 -34.51
C LYS A 497 -26.56 -9.34 -35.44
N ASN A 498 -26.43 -9.67 -36.69
CA ASN A 498 -26.06 -8.73 -37.74
C ASN A 498 -27.32 -7.99 -38.28
N SER A 499 -27.13 -7.08 -39.24
CA SER A 499 -28.22 -6.31 -39.87
C SER A 499 -29.29 -7.15 -40.58
N LYS A 500 -29.02 -8.43 -40.82
CA LYS A 500 -29.95 -9.42 -41.44
C LYS A 500 -30.65 -10.28 -40.39
N GLY A 501 -30.49 -9.99 -39.08
CA GLY A 501 -31.09 -10.74 -38.01
C GLY A 501 -30.45 -12.11 -37.72
N LYS A 502 -29.29 -12.41 -38.30
CA LYS A 502 -28.57 -13.69 -38.07
C LYS A 502 -27.47 -13.47 -37.04
N TYR A 503 -27.31 -14.41 -36.12
CA TYR A 503 -26.21 -14.40 -35.15
C TYR A 503 -24.86 -14.41 -35.84
N GLN A 504 -23.94 -13.61 -35.31
CA GLN A 504 -22.57 -13.52 -35.80
C GLN A 504 -21.72 -14.66 -35.20
N ASN A 505 -20.64 -15.03 -35.90
CA ASN A 505 -19.71 -16.03 -35.40
C ASN A 505 -18.74 -15.49 -34.33
N LYS A 506 -18.68 -14.18 -34.20
CA LYS A 506 -17.91 -13.47 -33.19
C LYS A 506 -18.47 -12.08 -32.94
N VAL A 507 -18.46 -11.62 -31.70
CA VAL A 507 -18.93 -10.31 -31.28
C VAL A 507 -17.99 -9.74 -30.22
N GLY A 508 -17.70 -8.46 -30.28
CA GLY A 508 -16.90 -7.76 -29.26
C GLY A 508 -17.53 -7.89 -27.86
N ARG A 509 -16.71 -8.13 -26.85
CA ARG A 509 -17.17 -8.24 -25.45
C ARG A 509 -17.92 -6.98 -25.02
N ASP A 510 -17.35 -5.82 -25.31
CA ASP A 510 -17.90 -4.49 -25.01
C ASP A 510 -19.33 -4.32 -25.52
N ILE A 511 -19.62 -4.80 -26.73
CA ILE A 511 -20.97 -4.74 -27.32
C ILE A 511 -21.95 -5.55 -26.49
N LEU A 512 -21.58 -6.77 -26.06
CA LEU A 512 -22.47 -7.64 -25.28
C LEU A 512 -22.68 -7.09 -23.86
N PHE A 513 -21.67 -6.46 -23.27
CA PHE A 513 -21.80 -5.80 -21.96
C PHE A 513 -22.80 -4.64 -21.96
N ILE A 514 -22.93 -3.89 -23.08
CA ILE A 514 -23.96 -2.84 -23.21
C ILE A 514 -25.37 -3.43 -23.06
N GLU A 515 -25.60 -4.61 -23.65
CA GLU A 515 -26.92 -5.26 -23.55
C GLU A 515 -27.14 -5.85 -22.16
N VAL A 516 -26.11 -6.43 -21.52
CA VAL A 516 -26.21 -6.91 -20.12
C VAL A 516 -26.64 -5.78 -19.20
N ALA A 517 -26.08 -4.59 -19.36
CA ALA A 517 -26.44 -3.43 -18.54
C ALA A 517 -27.92 -3.02 -18.69
N ASN A 518 -28.51 -3.29 -19.85
CA ASN A 518 -29.92 -2.97 -20.14
C ASN A 518 -30.89 -4.15 -19.93
N LEU A 519 -30.40 -5.30 -19.47
CA LEU A 519 -31.29 -6.44 -19.20
C LEU A 519 -32.17 -6.13 -17.99
N GLU A 520 -33.49 -6.30 -18.17
CA GLU A 520 -34.51 -6.14 -17.08
C GLU A 520 -34.23 -7.02 -15.86
N HIS A 521 -33.33 -7.98 -15.99
CA HIS A 521 -32.90 -8.87 -14.93
C HIS A 521 -31.87 -8.26 -13.97
N LEU A 522 -31.14 -7.21 -14.37
CA LEU A 522 -30.07 -6.61 -13.57
C LEU A 522 -30.46 -5.26 -12.99
N LEU A 523 -31.34 -4.49 -13.64
CA LEU A 523 -31.77 -3.18 -13.14
C LEU A 523 -33.23 -3.19 -12.70
N SER A 524 -33.52 -2.53 -11.60
CA SER A 524 -34.86 -2.19 -11.21
C SER A 524 -35.47 -1.17 -12.19
N ARG A 525 -36.80 -1.04 -12.23
CA ARG A 525 -37.43 -0.03 -13.10
C ARG A 525 -36.95 1.39 -12.80
N GLU A 526 -36.64 1.71 -11.56
CA GLU A 526 -36.12 3.02 -11.16
C GLU A 526 -34.65 3.20 -11.58
N GLY A 527 -33.82 2.15 -11.53
CA GLY A 527 -32.42 2.16 -11.99
C GLY A 527 -32.26 2.38 -13.49
N LEU A 528 -33.24 1.99 -14.31
CA LEU A 528 -33.22 2.23 -15.76
C LEU A 528 -33.37 3.72 -16.15
N TYR A 529 -33.80 4.58 -15.23
CA TYR A 529 -34.01 6.02 -15.47
C TYR A 529 -32.93 6.91 -14.79
N LYS A 530 -31.98 6.34 -14.07
CA LYS A 530 -30.80 7.03 -13.53
C LYS A 530 -29.62 6.95 -14.48
#